data_c6913df80cc80baa8f781f2dbef50299
#
_entry.id   c6913df80cc80baa8f781f2dbef50299
#
_cell.length_a   1.000
_cell.length_b   1.000
_cell.length_c   1.000
_cell.angle_alpha   90.00
_cell.angle_beta   90.00
_cell.angle_gamma   90.00
#
_symmetry.space_group_name_H-M   'P 1'
#
loop_
_entity.id
_entity.type
_entity.pdbx_description
1 polymer ?
#
loop_
_entity_poly.entity_id
_entity_poly.type
_entity_poly.pdbx_seq_one_letter_code
_entity_poly.pdbx_strand_id
1 'polypeptide(L)'
;MRGTDLERVLEIAEGLRAAPHWAAGAYLAAMDAGSVPQRVALVAECDSGRDWESREISAETFPQGLKPNRVPQRHVGTAEAVPFQSEPIERAGWVVVGFVVAAIVAEEAELETIAVGEAEQRRGVGGRLLESLVEELRDQQVRNVNLEVRASNRRAIGFYGTHGFKESGRRKRYYADPEEDAVLMRLALS
;
A
#
# COMPACT_ATOMS: atom_id res chain seq x y z
N MET A 1 3.57 -2.48 -6.98
CA MET A 1 3.17 -1.43 -7.95
C MET A 1 4.19 -1.39 -9.09
N ARG A 2 3.75 -1.50 -10.32
CA ARG A 2 4.56 -1.53 -11.56
C ARG A 2 4.43 -0.19 -12.28
N GLY A 3 5.35 0.13 -13.22
CA GLY A 3 5.19 1.33 -14.06
C GLY A 3 3.88 1.36 -14.85
N THR A 4 3.38 0.19 -15.23
CA THR A 4 2.06 0.01 -15.90
C THR A 4 0.87 0.36 -15.02
N ASP A 5 1.04 0.33 -13.69
CA ASP A 5 -0.04 0.61 -12.74
C ASP A 5 -0.20 2.10 -12.47
N LEU A 6 0.79 2.92 -12.89
CA LEU A 6 0.90 4.34 -12.54
C LEU A 6 -0.32 5.14 -12.98
N GLU A 7 -0.79 4.94 -14.22
CA GLU A 7 -1.94 5.67 -14.75
C GLU A 7 -3.18 5.45 -13.88
N ARG A 8 -3.44 4.19 -13.52
CA ARG A 8 -4.57 3.84 -12.68
C ARG A 8 -4.42 4.30 -11.23
N VAL A 9 -3.19 4.28 -10.70
CA VAL A 9 -2.88 4.82 -9.37
C VAL A 9 -3.17 6.33 -9.32
N LEU A 10 -2.78 7.07 -10.35
CA LEU A 10 -3.05 8.51 -10.47
C LEU A 10 -4.55 8.79 -10.55
N GLU A 11 -5.29 8.06 -11.37
CA GLU A 11 -6.76 8.20 -11.46
C GLU A 11 -7.44 7.98 -10.10
N ILE A 12 -7.02 6.94 -9.36
CA ILE A 12 -7.56 6.65 -8.03
C ILE A 12 -7.22 7.79 -7.06
N ALA A 13 -5.97 8.29 -7.07
CA ALA A 13 -5.53 9.37 -6.19
C ALA A 13 -6.28 10.68 -6.48
N GLU A 14 -6.45 11.04 -7.75
CA GLU A 14 -7.17 12.25 -8.19
C GLU A 14 -8.66 12.21 -7.81
N GLY A 15 -9.26 11.04 -7.83
CA GLY A 15 -10.66 10.84 -7.45
C GLY A 15 -10.93 11.02 -5.95
N LEU A 16 -9.89 11.05 -5.10
CA LEU A 16 -10.03 11.08 -3.65
C LEU A 16 -9.62 12.42 -3.06
N ARG A 17 -10.59 13.28 -2.74
CA ARG A 17 -10.36 14.62 -2.15
C ARG A 17 -9.53 14.64 -0.86
N ALA A 18 -9.49 13.55 -0.13
CA ALA A 18 -8.79 13.44 1.16
C ALA A 18 -7.42 12.76 1.05
N ALA A 19 -7.06 12.20 -0.11
CA ALA A 19 -5.74 11.62 -0.34
C ALA A 19 -4.71 12.72 -0.60
N PRO A 20 -3.45 12.55 -0.18
CA PRO A 20 -2.40 13.44 -0.62
C PRO A 20 -2.25 13.33 -2.15
N HIS A 21 -2.36 14.46 -2.84
CA HIS A 21 -2.16 14.52 -4.28
C HIS A 21 -0.66 14.65 -4.58
N TRP A 22 -0.02 13.53 -4.80
CA TRP A 22 1.37 13.52 -5.22
C TRP A 22 1.47 13.76 -6.73
N ALA A 23 2.51 14.47 -7.15
CA ALA A 23 2.86 14.51 -8.56
C ALA A 23 3.27 13.11 -9.05
N ALA A 24 3.04 12.80 -10.31
CA ALA A 24 3.37 11.49 -10.92
C ALA A 24 4.82 11.04 -10.64
N GLY A 25 5.77 12.01 -10.65
CA GLY A 25 7.16 11.75 -10.31
C GLY A 25 7.40 11.24 -8.89
N ALA A 26 6.54 11.60 -7.92
CA ALA A 26 6.66 11.10 -6.55
C ALA A 26 6.23 9.64 -6.44
N TYR A 27 5.19 9.24 -7.19
CA TYR A 27 4.80 7.82 -7.28
C TYR A 27 5.86 6.98 -7.98
N LEU A 28 6.48 7.51 -9.06
CA LEU A 28 7.62 6.85 -9.72
C LEU A 28 8.81 6.68 -8.77
N ALA A 29 9.14 7.73 -8.01
CA ALA A 29 10.20 7.66 -7.01
C ALA A 29 9.89 6.66 -5.89
N ALA A 30 8.62 6.48 -5.52
CA ALA A 30 8.20 5.48 -4.55
C ALA A 30 8.36 4.04 -5.07
N MET A 31 8.44 3.85 -6.38
CA MET A 31 8.68 2.56 -7.03
C MET A 31 10.17 2.29 -7.28
N ASP A 32 11.04 3.29 -7.12
CA ASP A 32 12.47 3.15 -7.38
C ASP A 32 13.16 2.43 -6.21
N ALA A 33 13.80 1.30 -6.54
CA ALA A 33 14.58 0.48 -5.62
C ALA A 33 15.72 1.22 -4.91
N GLY A 34 16.26 2.25 -5.55
CA GLY A 34 17.33 3.07 -5.00
C GLY A 34 16.86 4.30 -4.25
N SER A 35 15.55 4.49 -4.08
CA SER A 35 15.02 5.68 -3.41
C SER A 35 15.43 5.75 -1.93
N VAL A 36 15.76 6.95 -1.47
CA VAL A 36 16.00 7.23 -0.05
C VAL A 36 14.98 8.28 0.41
N PRO A 37 14.16 7.97 1.41
CA PRO A 37 14.05 6.71 2.17
C PRO A 37 13.55 5.55 1.30
N GLN A 38 13.88 4.31 1.72
CA GLN A 38 13.31 3.11 1.12
C GLN A 38 11.79 3.12 1.27
N ARG A 39 11.07 2.69 0.23
CA ARG A 39 9.61 2.63 0.24
C ARG A 39 9.08 1.24 -0.06
N VAL A 40 7.95 0.91 0.54
CA VAL A 40 7.09 -0.22 0.18
C VAL A 40 5.86 0.34 -0.51
N ALA A 41 5.61 -0.12 -1.74
CA ALA A 41 4.45 0.28 -2.52
C ALA A 41 3.71 -0.96 -3.01
N LEU A 42 2.46 -1.14 -2.57
CA LEU A 42 1.60 -2.27 -2.93
C LEU A 42 0.39 -1.79 -3.72
N VAL A 43 -0.14 -2.66 -4.58
CA VAL A 43 -1.42 -2.45 -5.25
C VAL A 43 -2.38 -3.59 -4.92
N ALA A 44 -3.66 -3.30 -4.87
CA ALA A 44 -4.72 -4.29 -4.89
C ALA A 44 -5.27 -4.37 -6.31
N GLU A 45 -5.27 -5.56 -6.88
CA GLU A 45 -5.84 -5.84 -8.19
C GLU A 45 -7.09 -6.68 -8.06
N CYS A 46 -8.07 -6.50 -8.94
CA CYS A 46 -9.21 -7.39 -9.05
C CYS A 46 -9.46 -7.78 -10.51
N ASP A 47 -9.99 -8.97 -10.72
CA ASP A 47 -10.44 -9.44 -12.03
C ASP A 47 -11.69 -8.64 -12.46
N SER A 48 -11.59 -7.93 -13.58
CA SER A 48 -12.69 -7.09 -14.12
C SER A 48 -13.86 -7.93 -14.67
N GLY A 49 -13.67 -9.21 -14.91
CA GLY A 49 -14.65 -10.13 -15.52
C GLY A 49 -15.51 -10.90 -14.53
N ARG A 50 -15.26 -10.81 -13.22
CA ARG A 50 -16.01 -11.56 -12.20
C ARG A 50 -16.86 -10.67 -11.32
N ASP A 51 -17.98 -11.21 -10.82
CA ASP A 51 -18.76 -10.59 -9.77
C ASP A 51 -17.90 -10.38 -8.51
N TRP A 52 -18.14 -9.28 -7.81
CA TRP A 52 -17.39 -8.88 -6.64
C TRP A 52 -17.18 -10.00 -5.61
N GLU A 53 -18.20 -10.82 -5.32
CA GLU A 53 -18.14 -11.90 -4.33
C GLU A 53 -17.13 -13.00 -4.66
N SER A 54 -16.77 -13.13 -5.96
CA SER A 54 -15.84 -14.11 -6.49
C SER A 54 -14.45 -13.54 -6.81
N ARG A 55 -14.21 -12.24 -6.53
CA ARG A 55 -12.96 -11.57 -6.89
C ARG A 55 -11.85 -11.89 -5.90
N GLU A 56 -10.76 -12.43 -6.39
CA GLU A 56 -9.50 -12.51 -5.64
C GLU A 56 -8.85 -11.12 -5.63
N ILE A 57 -8.48 -10.66 -4.42
CA ILE A 57 -7.64 -9.47 -4.26
C ILE A 57 -6.25 -9.98 -3.93
N SER A 58 -5.31 -9.77 -4.84
CA SER A 58 -3.89 -10.01 -4.57
C SER A 58 -3.21 -8.68 -4.26
N ALA A 59 -2.49 -8.62 -3.15
CA ALA A 59 -1.53 -7.57 -2.91
C ALA A 59 -0.19 -8.10 -3.42
N GLU A 60 0.32 -7.54 -4.51
CA GLU A 60 1.66 -7.89 -4.99
C GLU A 60 2.68 -6.93 -4.40
N THR A 61 3.62 -7.50 -3.67
CA THR A 61 4.80 -6.82 -3.15
C THR A 61 5.87 -6.81 -4.21
N PHE A 62 6.45 -5.65 -4.51
CA PHE A 62 7.72 -5.59 -5.21
C PHE A 62 8.84 -5.48 -4.18
N PRO A 63 9.61 -6.57 -3.98
CA PRO A 63 10.75 -6.52 -3.11
C PRO A 63 11.84 -5.68 -3.77
N GLN A 64 12.24 -4.65 -3.10
CA GLN A 64 13.50 -4.00 -3.32
C GLN A 64 14.60 -4.89 -2.73
N GLY A 65 15.20 -5.70 -3.57
CA GLY A 65 16.45 -6.40 -3.25
C GLY A 65 16.36 -7.45 -2.14
N LEU A 66 16.47 -8.70 -2.56
CA LEU A 66 16.82 -9.91 -1.82
C LEU A 66 15.66 -10.83 -1.38
N LYS A 67 15.50 -11.80 -2.27
CA LYS A 67 15.03 -13.19 -2.07
C LYS A 67 13.61 -13.46 -1.63
N PRO A 68 12.77 -13.90 -2.55
CA PRO A 68 11.59 -14.67 -2.21
C PRO A 68 12.03 -16.09 -1.87
N ASN A 69 11.82 -16.51 -0.65
CA ASN A 69 11.83 -17.95 -0.37
C ASN A 69 10.67 -18.28 0.56
N ARG A 70 9.48 -18.35 0.00
CA ARG A 70 8.41 -19.23 0.45
C ARG A 70 7.41 -19.47 -0.69
N VAL A 71 7.74 -20.42 -1.54
CA VAL A 71 6.78 -21.12 -2.37
C VAL A 71 5.98 -22.06 -1.45
N PRO A 72 4.64 -22.07 -1.50
CA PRO A 72 3.89 -23.16 -0.88
C PRO A 72 4.28 -24.46 -1.57
N GLN A 73 4.82 -25.39 -0.80
CA GLN A 73 5.14 -26.73 -1.29
C GLN A 73 3.86 -27.41 -1.77
N ARG A 74 3.73 -27.62 -3.06
CA ARG A 74 3.04 -28.78 -3.61
C ARG A 74 3.72 -29.29 -4.90
N HIS A 75 4.18 -30.51 -4.76
CA HIS A 75 4.53 -31.54 -5.75
C HIS A 75 5.91 -31.49 -6.41
N VAL A 76 6.59 -32.59 -6.08
CA VAL A 76 7.82 -33.11 -6.61
C VAL A 76 7.76 -33.28 -8.13
N GLY A 77 8.70 -32.68 -8.80
CA GLY A 77 9.06 -32.90 -10.20
C GLY A 77 10.40 -32.21 -10.42
N THR A 78 11.40 -33.04 -10.74
CA THR A 78 12.74 -32.61 -11.13
C THR A 78 12.67 -31.67 -12.31
N ALA A 79 13.08 -30.41 -12.13
CA ALA A 79 13.29 -29.47 -13.21
C ALA A 79 14.55 -28.64 -12.95
N GLU A 80 15.42 -28.60 -13.95
CA GLU A 80 16.63 -27.81 -14.02
C GLU A 80 16.36 -26.34 -13.74
N ALA A 81 17.32 -25.70 -13.05
CA ALA A 81 17.25 -24.28 -12.75
C ALA A 81 17.33 -23.45 -14.04
N VAL A 82 16.20 -22.95 -14.50
CA VAL A 82 16.14 -21.91 -15.51
C VAL A 82 16.26 -20.56 -14.80
N PRO A 83 17.09 -19.61 -15.28
CA PRO A 83 17.15 -18.27 -14.72
C PRO A 83 15.77 -17.62 -14.80
N PHE A 84 15.23 -17.21 -13.67
CA PHE A 84 13.95 -16.53 -13.57
C PHE A 84 14.09 -15.14 -14.22
N GLN A 85 13.75 -15.05 -15.48
CA GLN A 85 13.43 -13.79 -16.12
C GLN A 85 11.97 -13.53 -15.81
N SER A 86 11.74 -12.64 -14.84
CA SER A 86 10.40 -12.16 -14.51
C SER A 86 9.88 -11.27 -15.63
N GLU A 87 9.37 -11.87 -16.70
CA GLU A 87 8.43 -11.18 -17.57
C GLU A 87 7.22 -10.80 -16.72
N PRO A 88 6.73 -9.55 -16.78
CA PRO A 88 5.51 -9.18 -16.09
C PRO A 88 4.38 -10.04 -16.65
N ILE A 89 3.82 -10.91 -15.83
CA ILE A 89 2.58 -11.60 -16.20
C ILE A 89 1.51 -10.53 -16.17
N GLU A 90 1.25 -9.92 -17.34
CA GLU A 90 0.03 -9.16 -17.54
C GLU A 90 -1.13 -10.16 -17.39
N ARG A 91 -1.77 -10.16 -16.25
CA ARG A 91 -3.01 -10.91 -16.05
C ARG A 91 -4.09 -10.16 -16.82
N ALA A 92 -4.35 -10.59 -18.06
CA ALA A 92 -5.42 -10.03 -18.87
C ALA A 92 -6.73 -10.03 -18.07
N GLY A 93 -7.35 -8.84 -17.94
CA GLY A 93 -8.58 -8.67 -17.17
C GLY A 93 -8.40 -8.23 -15.71
N TRP A 94 -7.18 -8.06 -15.19
CA TRP A 94 -6.95 -7.52 -13.86
C TRP A 94 -6.80 -6.00 -13.88
N VAL A 95 -7.45 -5.33 -12.94
CA VAL A 95 -7.47 -3.87 -12.83
C VAL A 95 -7.05 -3.48 -11.42
N VAL A 96 -6.14 -2.51 -11.31
CA VAL A 96 -5.76 -1.92 -10.02
C VAL A 96 -6.97 -1.17 -9.44
N VAL A 97 -7.34 -1.49 -8.22
CA VAL A 97 -8.49 -0.93 -7.50
C VAL A 97 -8.11 -0.16 -6.24
N GLY A 98 -6.86 -0.25 -5.82
CA GLY A 98 -6.34 0.48 -4.68
C GLY A 98 -4.84 0.33 -4.57
N PHE A 99 -4.22 1.16 -3.74
CA PHE A 99 -2.79 1.12 -3.50
C PHE A 99 -2.45 1.64 -2.10
N VAL A 100 -1.24 1.32 -1.64
CA VAL A 100 -0.67 1.82 -0.39
C VAL A 100 0.83 2.07 -0.57
N VAL A 101 1.35 3.13 0.04
CA VAL A 101 2.79 3.46 0.05
C VAL A 101 3.21 3.81 1.47
N ALA A 102 4.32 3.24 1.91
CA ALA A 102 4.98 3.58 3.16
C ALA A 102 6.47 3.78 2.94
N ALA A 103 7.04 4.77 3.62
CA ALA A 103 8.48 5.02 3.68
C ALA A 103 9.07 4.36 4.92
N ILE A 104 10.27 3.78 4.81
CA ILE A 104 10.98 3.14 5.91
C ILE A 104 12.23 3.95 6.25
N VAL A 105 12.35 4.29 7.53
CA VAL A 105 13.52 4.95 8.10
C VAL A 105 13.92 4.19 9.35
N ALA A 106 15.02 3.46 9.28
CA ALA A 106 15.49 2.55 10.33
C ALA A 106 14.39 1.51 10.71
N GLU A 107 13.97 1.46 11.97
CA GLU A 107 12.95 0.53 12.49
C GLU A 107 11.53 1.15 12.51
N GLU A 108 11.35 2.31 11.90
CA GLU A 108 10.07 3.03 11.82
C GLU A 108 9.60 3.11 10.37
N ALA A 109 8.31 2.99 10.13
CA ALA A 109 7.72 3.29 8.85
C ALA A 109 6.72 4.44 8.97
N GLU A 110 6.61 5.23 7.92
CA GLU A 110 5.58 6.24 7.75
C GLU A 110 4.63 5.82 6.63
N LEU A 111 3.37 5.59 6.97
CA LEU A 111 2.32 5.34 5.98
C LEU A 111 2.01 6.68 5.29
N GLU A 112 2.56 6.85 4.09
CA GLU A 112 2.46 8.11 3.33
C GLU A 112 1.09 8.24 2.64
N THR A 113 0.54 7.14 2.12
CA THR A 113 -0.78 7.15 1.47
C THR A 113 -1.39 5.75 1.40
N ILE A 114 -2.71 5.68 1.50
CA ILE A 114 -3.53 4.51 1.17
C ILE A 114 -4.80 4.99 0.47
N ALA A 115 -5.11 4.42 -0.66
CA ALA A 115 -6.25 4.82 -1.47
C ALA A 115 -6.94 3.62 -2.10
N VAL A 116 -8.27 3.69 -2.20
CA VAL A 116 -9.12 2.68 -2.86
C VAL A 116 -10.11 3.41 -3.76
N GLY A 117 -10.22 2.97 -4.99
CA GLY A 117 -11.16 3.51 -5.97
C GLY A 117 -12.58 3.54 -5.40
N GLU A 118 -13.35 4.60 -5.73
CA GLU A 118 -14.65 4.87 -5.12
C GLU A 118 -15.60 3.66 -5.23
N ALA A 119 -15.63 3.02 -6.41
CA ALA A 119 -16.47 1.85 -6.67
C ALA A 119 -16.11 0.63 -5.79
N GLU A 120 -14.87 0.54 -5.32
CA GLU A 120 -14.36 -0.59 -4.55
C GLU A 120 -14.21 -0.29 -3.05
N GLN A 121 -14.59 0.91 -2.63
CA GLN A 121 -14.60 1.25 -1.22
C GLN A 121 -15.64 0.44 -0.44
N ARG A 122 -15.40 0.25 0.88
CA ARG A 122 -16.25 -0.50 1.82
C ARG A 122 -16.40 -2.00 1.51
N ARG A 123 -15.51 -2.53 0.69
CA ARG A 123 -15.44 -3.95 0.30
C ARG A 123 -14.22 -4.66 0.92
N GLY A 124 -13.60 -4.07 1.94
CA GLY A 124 -12.46 -4.65 2.64
C GLY A 124 -11.10 -4.42 1.94
N VAL A 125 -11.05 -3.83 0.74
CA VAL A 125 -9.80 -3.63 -0.03
C VAL A 125 -8.75 -2.87 0.77
N GLY A 126 -9.13 -1.75 1.41
CA GLY A 126 -8.21 -0.97 2.23
C GLY A 126 -7.64 -1.74 3.42
N GLY A 127 -8.48 -2.58 4.06
CA GLY A 127 -8.02 -3.46 5.15
C GLY A 127 -6.96 -4.45 4.69
N ARG A 128 -7.20 -5.13 3.57
CA ARG A 128 -6.22 -6.08 3.00
C ARG A 128 -4.92 -5.42 2.56
N LEU A 129 -4.99 -4.23 1.95
CA LEU A 129 -3.78 -3.46 1.63
C LEU A 129 -2.96 -3.13 2.87
N LEU A 130 -3.63 -2.70 3.94
CA LEU A 130 -2.97 -2.37 5.19
C LEU A 130 -2.39 -3.61 5.89
N GLU A 131 -3.10 -4.72 5.90
CA GLU A 131 -2.62 -6.00 6.42
C GLU A 131 -1.39 -6.50 5.66
N SER A 132 -1.43 -6.51 4.33
CA SER A 132 -0.27 -6.89 3.50
C SER A 132 0.92 -5.95 3.69
N LEU A 133 0.68 -4.65 3.83
CA LEU A 133 1.74 -3.69 4.16
C LEU A 133 2.38 -4.01 5.51
N VAL A 134 1.56 -4.29 6.53
CA VAL A 134 2.05 -4.62 7.89
C VAL A 134 2.88 -5.91 7.88
N GLU A 135 2.48 -6.93 7.12
CA GLU A 135 3.25 -8.15 6.95
C GLU A 135 4.62 -7.87 6.32
N GLU A 136 4.65 -7.12 5.22
CA GLU A 136 5.89 -6.73 4.54
C GLU A 136 6.82 -5.91 5.45
N LEU A 137 6.26 -4.97 6.20
CA LEU A 137 7.05 -4.16 7.13
C LEU A 137 7.63 -4.97 8.29
N ARG A 138 6.91 -6.01 8.77
CA ARG A 138 7.44 -6.95 9.77
C ARG A 138 8.61 -7.76 9.25
N ASP A 139 8.52 -8.24 8.01
CA ASP A 139 9.61 -8.98 7.36
C ASP A 139 10.86 -8.11 7.19
N GLN A 140 10.69 -6.80 7.09
CA GLN A 140 11.76 -5.80 7.07
C GLN A 140 12.17 -5.29 8.46
N GLN A 141 11.70 -5.95 9.53
CA GLN A 141 12.06 -5.64 10.93
C GLN A 141 11.63 -4.24 11.40
N VAL A 142 10.65 -3.64 10.75
CA VAL A 142 10.01 -2.41 11.22
C VAL A 142 9.25 -2.69 12.52
N ARG A 143 9.39 -1.83 13.50
CA ARG A 143 8.75 -1.97 14.83
C ARG A 143 7.50 -1.12 14.97
N ASN A 144 7.41 -0.01 14.26
CA ASN A 144 6.28 0.89 14.37
C ASN A 144 5.91 1.46 13.01
N VAL A 145 4.62 1.63 12.80
CA VAL A 145 4.07 2.37 11.67
C VAL A 145 3.39 3.62 12.17
N ASN A 146 3.80 4.76 11.65
CA ASN A 146 3.25 6.07 11.96
C ASN A 146 2.46 6.61 10.78
N LEU A 147 1.48 7.46 11.02
CA LEU A 147 0.76 8.19 9.99
C LEU A 147 0.23 9.52 10.53
N GLU A 148 -0.05 10.41 9.60
CA GLU A 148 -0.71 11.68 9.86
C GLU A 148 -2.02 11.74 9.08
N VAL A 149 -3.09 12.16 9.74
CA VAL A 149 -4.41 12.26 9.13
C VAL A 149 -5.11 13.54 9.56
N ARG A 150 -5.83 14.18 8.63
CA ARG A 150 -6.65 15.37 8.95
C ARG A 150 -7.62 15.06 10.09
N ALA A 151 -7.73 15.95 11.06
CA ALA A 151 -8.59 15.78 12.23
C ALA A 151 -10.08 15.67 11.85
N SER A 152 -10.48 16.25 10.71
CA SER A 152 -11.83 16.12 10.14
C SER A 152 -12.10 14.77 9.49
N ASN A 153 -11.06 14.03 9.07
CA ASN A 153 -11.21 12.76 8.39
C ASN A 153 -11.54 11.62 9.36
N ARG A 154 -12.72 11.74 10.00
CA ARG A 154 -13.23 10.77 10.98
C ARG A 154 -13.29 9.35 10.43
N ARG A 155 -13.52 9.22 9.12
CA ARG A 155 -13.59 7.92 8.44
C ARG A 155 -12.23 7.23 8.44
N ALA A 156 -11.17 7.92 8.06
CA ALA A 156 -9.82 7.36 8.06
C ALA A 156 -9.34 7.10 9.49
N ILE A 157 -9.59 8.01 10.45
CA ILE A 157 -9.26 7.79 11.87
C ILE A 157 -9.94 6.52 12.40
N GLY A 158 -11.23 6.35 12.12
CA GLY A 158 -11.97 5.14 12.51
C GLY A 158 -11.41 3.88 11.84
N PHE A 159 -11.09 3.95 10.55
CA PHE A 159 -10.48 2.85 9.81
C PHE A 159 -9.14 2.44 10.42
N TYR A 160 -8.22 3.36 10.67
CA TYR A 160 -6.94 3.04 11.31
C TYR A 160 -7.13 2.52 12.74
N GLY A 161 -8.07 3.08 13.49
CA GLY A 161 -8.40 2.60 14.85
C GLY A 161 -8.85 1.14 14.87
N THR A 162 -9.68 0.70 13.90
CA THR A 162 -10.09 -0.70 13.78
C THR A 162 -8.96 -1.65 13.41
N HIS A 163 -7.86 -1.12 12.83
CA HIS A 163 -6.65 -1.89 12.50
C HIS A 163 -5.53 -1.73 13.54
N GLY A 164 -5.87 -1.28 14.75
CA GLY A 164 -4.96 -1.25 15.89
C GLY A 164 -4.10 -0.01 16.04
N PHE A 165 -4.22 0.98 15.14
CA PHE A 165 -3.57 2.26 15.33
C PHE A 165 -4.18 3.02 16.50
N LYS A 166 -3.33 3.69 17.27
CA LYS A 166 -3.71 4.54 18.40
C LYS A 166 -3.26 5.97 18.16
N GLU A 167 -4.05 6.94 18.58
CA GLU A 167 -3.62 8.35 18.57
C GLU A 167 -2.39 8.49 19.45
N SER A 168 -1.30 9.03 18.89
CA SER A 168 -0.02 9.28 19.57
C SER A 168 0.26 10.76 19.80
N GLY A 169 -0.50 11.64 19.16
CA GLY A 169 -0.36 13.09 19.31
C GLY A 169 -1.15 13.87 18.28
N ARG A 170 -0.91 15.17 18.26
CA ARG A 170 -1.50 16.11 17.29
C ARG A 170 -0.51 17.17 16.89
N ARG A 171 -0.54 17.59 15.61
CA ARG A 171 0.15 18.77 15.12
C ARG A 171 -0.89 19.84 14.80
N LYS A 172 -0.82 20.97 15.49
CA LYS A 172 -1.73 22.08 15.27
C LYS A 172 -1.42 22.77 13.95
N ARG A 173 -2.46 23.14 13.19
CA ARG A 173 -2.39 23.90 11.93
C ARG A 173 -1.41 23.27 10.93
N TYR A 174 -1.39 21.96 10.86
CA TYR A 174 -0.43 21.22 10.02
C TYR A 174 -0.77 21.31 8.53
N TYR A 175 -2.05 21.24 8.21
CA TYR A 175 -2.55 21.40 6.86
C TYR A 175 -2.90 22.86 6.61
N ALA A 176 -2.51 23.39 5.43
CA ALA A 176 -2.69 24.80 5.11
C ALA A 176 -4.01 25.09 4.39
N ASP A 177 -4.53 24.14 3.59
CA ASP A 177 -5.74 24.35 2.79
C ASP A 177 -6.69 23.12 2.88
N PRO A 178 -7.83 23.28 3.58
CA PRO A 178 -8.05 24.29 4.61
C PRO A 178 -7.09 24.14 5.79
N GLU A 179 -6.88 25.22 6.57
CA GLU A 179 -6.07 25.16 7.79
C GLU A 179 -6.71 24.17 8.77
N GLU A 180 -5.96 23.14 9.17
CA GLU A 180 -6.47 22.08 9.99
C GLU A 180 -5.35 21.36 10.75
N ASP A 181 -5.70 20.80 11.92
CA ASP A 181 -4.79 19.96 12.71
C ASP A 181 -4.60 18.59 12.05
N ALA A 182 -3.42 17.99 12.24
CA ALA A 182 -3.19 16.57 12.02
C ALA A 182 -3.33 15.77 13.31
N VAL A 183 -4.00 14.63 13.22
CA VAL A 183 -3.96 13.57 14.23
C VAL A 183 -2.82 12.63 13.84
N LEU A 184 -1.88 12.43 14.76
CA LEU A 184 -0.80 11.45 14.60
C LEU A 184 -1.29 10.12 15.14
N MET A 185 -1.14 9.06 14.36
CA MET A 185 -1.52 7.72 14.80
C MET A 185 -0.32 6.77 14.66
N ARG A 186 -0.24 5.79 15.55
CA ARG A 186 0.84 4.81 15.61
C ARG A 186 0.31 3.40 15.80
N LEU A 187 0.89 2.46 15.07
CA LEU A 187 0.73 1.02 15.25
C LEU A 187 2.08 0.41 15.64
N ALA A 188 2.14 -0.27 16.79
CA ALA A 188 3.31 -1.07 17.17
C ALA A 188 3.22 -2.45 16.49
N LEU A 189 4.30 -2.83 15.81
CA LEU A 189 4.46 -4.15 15.20
C LEU A 189 5.23 -5.03 16.18
N SER A 190 4.58 -6.02 16.72
CA SER A 190 5.18 -7.00 17.65
C SER A 190 5.56 -8.28 16.90
#